data_98159a750e06bd8fbd69dc49570173dd
#
_entry.id   98159a750e06bd8fbd69dc49570173dd
#
_cell.length_a   1.000
_cell.length_b   1.000
_cell.length_c   1.000
_cell.angle_alpha   90.00
_cell.angle_beta   90.00
_cell.angle_gamma   90.00
#
_symmetry.space_group_name_H-M   'P 1'
#
loop_
_entity.id
_entity.type
_entity.pdbx_description
1 polymer ?
#
loop_
_entity_poly.entity_id
_entity_poly.type
_entity_poly.pdbx_seq_one_letter_code
_entity_poly.pdbx_strand_id
1 'polypeptide(L)'
;GGGNGGVIQAAEDYEVKDPVNTMADGTGITTWDCVYFGNYIQKDTNGDGKVTDEDEKQPIKWRVLSVEEDGTALLLADKLLDIQPFDKNRKNDWEACTLRTWLNSTFLNAAFTEAEQEAIAETELETESAATVTDNIYLLSLEEVSNPEYGFHPSSDCESNTRKAEGTDLAVLNNAWWLRTPHKTNGVFVYW
;
A
#
# COMPACT_ATOMS: atom_id res chain seq x y z
N GLY A 1 15.54 -16.51 1.02
CA GLY A 1 16.18 -15.53 0.24
C GLY A 1 15.50 -14.21 0.49
N GLY A 2 16.15 -13.35 1.21
CA GLY A 2 15.62 -12.07 1.53
C GLY A 2 15.31 -11.31 0.26
N GLY A 3 14.12 -10.77 0.21
CA GLY A 3 13.79 -9.79 -0.77
C GLY A 3 14.89 -8.75 -0.73
N ASN A 4 15.65 -8.70 -1.73
CA ASN A 4 16.58 -7.62 -1.90
C ASN A 4 15.72 -6.37 -2.01
N GLY A 5 15.76 -5.66 -0.91
CA GLY A 5 15.10 -4.45 -0.87
C GLY A 5 15.46 -3.63 -2.07
N GLY A 6 15.02 -2.94 -2.56
CA GLY A 6 15.13 -2.15 -3.67
C GLY A 6 14.11 -2.63 -4.52
N VAL A 7 13.09 -2.18 -4.17
CA VAL A 7 12.06 -2.13 -4.97
C VAL A 7 12.25 -2.95 -6.16
N ILE A 8 13.12 -3.49 -6.53
CA ILE A 8 13.23 -4.12 -7.71
C ILE A 8 14.62 -4.20 -8.14
N GLN A 9 15.36 -4.73 -7.27
CA GLN A 9 16.47 -5.49 -7.76
C GLN A 9 15.96 -6.90 -7.97
N ALA A 10 15.13 -7.04 -8.97
CA ALA A 10 14.88 -8.30 -9.56
C ALA A 10 16.20 -8.96 -9.91
N ALA A 11 16.26 -10.27 -9.85
CA ALA A 11 17.33 -11.02 -10.51
C ALA A 11 17.54 -10.44 -11.91
N GLU A 12 18.78 -10.46 -12.40
CA GLU A 12 19.17 -9.83 -13.68
C GLU A 12 18.25 -10.18 -14.87
N ASP A 13 17.50 -11.28 -14.78
CA ASP A 13 16.59 -11.75 -15.82
C ASP A 13 15.11 -11.45 -15.56
N TYR A 14 14.77 -10.71 -14.48
CA TYR A 14 13.39 -10.42 -14.13
C TYR A 14 13.11 -8.92 -14.19
N GLU A 15 12.31 -8.52 -15.17
CA GLU A 15 11.75 -7.16 -15.25
C GLU A 15 10.32 -7.16 -14.74
N VAL A 16 10.03 -6.27 -13.79
CA VAL A 16 8.65 -5.95 -13.43
C VAL A 16 8.07 -4.98 -14.46
N LYS A 17 6.78 -5.11 -14.69
CA LYS A 17 6.06 -4.37 -15.73
C LYS A 17 4.88 -3.63 -15.12
N ASP A 18 4.45 -2.60 -15.86
CA ASP A 18 3.20 -1.93 -15.59
C ASP A 18 2.02 -2.92 -15.63
N PRO A 19 0.92 -2.61 -14.91
CA PRO A 19 -0.28 -3.43 -14.95
C PRO A 19 -0.84 -3.56 -16.36
N VAL A 20 -1.45 -4.69 -16.65
CA VAL A 20 -2.14 -4.96 -17.91
C VAL A 20 -3.60 -5.22 -17.64
N ASN A 21 -4.48 -4.49 -18.33
CA ASN A 21 -5.92 -4.70 -18.29
C ASN A 21 -6.39 -5.29 -19.61
N THR A 22 -7.36 -6.20 -19.56
CA THR A 22 -7.92 -6.84 -20.76
C THR A 22 -8.67 -5.87 -21.67
N MET A 23 -9.05 -4.69 -21.15
CA MET A 23 -9.73 -3.63 -21.90
C MET A 23 -8.90 -2.35 -21.90
N ALA A 24 -8.76 -1.71 -23.03
CA ALA A 24 -7.96 -0.50 -23.19
C ALA A 24 -8.44 0.68 -22.31
N ASP A 25 -9.73 0.73 -21.97
CA ASP A 25 -10.31 1.75 -21.11
C ASP A 25 -10.16 1.45 -19.59
N GLY A 26 -9.57 0.33 -19.23
CA GLY A 26 -9.36 -0.07 -17.83
C GLY A 26 -10.56 -0.73 -17.16
N THR A 27 -11.64 -1.01 -17.89
CA THR A 27 -12.87 -1.61 -17.32
C THR A 27 -12.84 -3.14 -17.25
N GLY A 28 -11.82 -3.77 -17.79
CA GLY A 28 -11.68 -5.22 -17.82
C GLY A 28 -10.99 -5.79 -16.57
N ILE A 29 -10.31 -6.90 -16.76
CA ILE A 29 -9.57 -7.61 -15.72
C ILE A 29 -8.11 -7.14 -15.74
N THR A 30 -7.59 -6.76 -14.58
CA THR A 30 -6.20 -6.35 -14.42
C THR A 30 -5.34 -7.51 -13.92
N THR A 31 -4.14 -7.62 -14.49
CA THR A 31 -3.04 -8.43 -13.98
C THR A 31 -1.91 -7.53 -13.55
N TRP A 32 -1.46 -7.67 -12.29
CA TRP A 32 -0.30 -6.97 -11.75
C TRP A 32 0.87 -7.92 -11.59
N ASP A 33 2.06 -7.45 -11.91
CA ASP A 33 3.27 -8.07 -11.41
C ASP A 33 3.36 -7.84 -9.90
N CYS A 34 3.95 -8.78 -9.18
CA CYS A 34 4.13 -8.70 -7.75
C CYS A 34 5.59 -8.91 -7.36
N VAL A 35 5.99 -8.27 -6.28
CA VAL A 35 7.31 -8.43 -5.66
C VAL A 35 7.15 -8.65 -4.16
N TYR A 36 8.16 -9.24 -3.54
CA TYR A 36 8.25 -9.37 -2.09
C TYR A 36 9.30 -8.41 -1.56
N PHE A 37 8.91 -7.60 -0.58
CA PHE A 37 9.77 -6.58 -0.01
C PHE A 37 9.34 -6.25 1.42
N GLY A 38 10.28 -6.25 2.36
CA GLY A 38 10.00 -6.12 3.77
C GLY A 38 9.33 -7.36 4.37
N ASN A 39 9.13 -7.34 5.67
CA ASN A 39 8.52 -8.44 6.43
C ASN A 39 7.63 -7.89 7.52
N TYR A 40 6.47 -8.50 7.72
CA TYR A 40 5.53 -8.09 8.74
C TYR A 40 4.82 -9.32 9.33
N ILE A 41 4.32 -9.20 10.55
CA ILE A 41 3.50 -10.23 11.18
C ILE A 41 2.17 -10.31 10.44
N GLN A 42 1.84 -11.49 9.91
CA GLN A 42 0.65 -11.69 9.07
C GLN A 42 -0.22 -12.84 9.54
N LYS A 43 0.32 -13.75 10.34
CA LYS A 43 -0.39 -14.95 10.80
C LYS A 43 0.16 -15.48 12.12
N ASP A 44 -0.62 -16.31 12.78
CA ASP A 44 -0.18 -17.10 13.92
C ASP A 44 0.83 -18.16 13.46
N THR A 45 2.08 -18.00 13.82
CA THR A 45 3.18 -18.92 13.47
C THR A 45 3.58 -19.82 14.61
N ASN A 46 3.22 -19.50 15.85
CA ASN A 46 3.56 -20.29 17.02
C ASN A 46 2.42 -21.23 17.47
N GLY A 47 1.22 -21.11 16.86
CA GLY A 47 0.09 -21.99 17.11
C GLY A 47 -0.68 -21.71 18.39
N ASP A 48 -0.53 -20.52 19.00
CA ASP A 48 -1.20 -20.15 20.23
C ASP A 48 -2.63 -19.59 20.03
N GLY A 49 -3.07 -19.48 18.77
CA GLY A 49 -4.38 -18.97 18.39
C GLY A 49 -4.48 -17.45 18.36
N LYS A 50 -3.37 -16.75 18.47
CA LYS A 50 -3.29 -15.28 18.44
C LYS A 50 -2.23 -14.83 17.45
N VAL A 51 -2.44 -13.66 16.85
CA VAL A 51 -1.43 -13.00 16.04
C VAL A 51 -0.83 -11.86 16.86
N THR A 52 0.41 -12.02 17.28
CA THR A 52 1.12 -11.09 18.16
C THR A 52 2.56 -10.88 17.68
N ASP A 53 3.29 -10.01 18.37
CA ASP A 53 4.72 -9.77 18.13
C ASP A 53 5.63 -10.96 18.49
N GLU A 54 5.07 -12.02 19.10
CA GLU A 54 5.76 -13.29 19.30
C GLU A 54 5.78 -14.18 18.05
N ASP A 55 4.98 -13.85 17.04
CA ASP A 55 4.94 -14.57 15.77
C ASP A 55 6.07 -14.16 14.85
N GLU A 56 6.42 -15.05 13.93
CA GLU A 56 7.40 -14.76 12.90
C GLU A 56 6.83 -13.83 11.84
N LYS A 57 7.62 -12.84 11.44
CA LYS A 57 7.29 -11.98 10.31
C LYS A 57 7.35 -12.76 9.00
N GLN A 58 6.42 -12.45 8.11
CA GLN A 58 6.34 -13.02 6.77
C GLN A 58 6.69 -11.97 5.73
N PRO A 59 7.28 -12.35 4.58
CA PRO A 59 7.52 -11.42 3.48
C PRO A 59 6.23 -10.72 3.05
N ILE A 60 6.31 -9.42 2.84
CA ILE A 60 5.17 -8.65 2.34
C ILE A 60 5.14 -8.74 0.83
N LYS A 61 3.98 -9.13 0.29
CA LYS A 61 3.72 -9.13 -1.15
C LYS A 61 3.17 -7.77 -1.57
N TRP A 62 3.71 -7.24 -2.65
CA TRP A 62 3.33 -5.96 -3.23
C TRP A 62 2.92 -6.11 -4.67
N ARG A 63 1.84 -5.41 -5.07
CA ARG A 63 1.47 -5.23 -6.48
C ARG A 63 2.27 -4.07 -7.05
N VAL A 64 2.78 -4.23 -8.25
CA VAL A 64 3.45 -3.15 -9.00
C VAL A 64 2.38 -2.33 -9.70
N LEU A 65 2.21 -1.07 -9.30
CA LEU A 65 1.23 -0.16 -9.89
C LEU A 65 1.82 0.60 -11.07
N SER A 66 3.10 0.95 -11.00
CA SER A 66 3.82 1.59 -12.11
C SER A 66 5.31 1.36 -12.00
N VAL A 67 5.99 1.40 -13.13
CA VAL A 67 7.46 1.37 -13.22
C VAL A 67 7.90 2.60 -13.99
N GLU A 68 8.77 3.41 -13.35
CA GLU A 68 9.30 4.63 -13.95
C GLU A 68 10.54 4.34 -14.79
N GLU A 69 10.93 5.29 -15.66
CA GLU A 69 12.10 5.16 -16.53
C GLU A 69 13.41 4.99 -15.75
N ASP A 70 13.50 5.55 -14.55
CA ASP A 70 14.67 5.43 -13.67
C ASP A 70 14.74 4.09 -12.91
N GLY A 71 13.77 3.21 -13.13
CA GLY A 71 13.69 1.90 -12.50
C GLY A 71 12.98 1.90 -11.14
N THR A 72 12.50 3.03 -10.65
CA THR A 72 11.64 3.07 -9.47
C THR A 72 10.26 2.53 -9.78
N ALA A 73 9.61 1.94 -8.78
CA ALA A 73 8.25 1.45 -8.94
C ALA A 73 7.36 1.90 -7.79
N LEU A 74 6.12 2.18 -8.10
CA LEU A 74 5.07 2.39 -7.12
C LEU A 74 4.47 1.03 -6.75
N LEU A 75 4.51 0.69 -5.46
CA LEU A 75 4.05 -0.58 -4.94
C LEU A 75 2.86 -0.39 -4.01
N LEU A 76 1.88 -1.28 -4.13
CA LEU A 76 0.74 -1.37 -3.22
C LEU A 76 0.74 -2.73 -2.54
N ALA A 77 0.59 -2.76 -1.21
CA ALA A 77 0.46 -4.02 -0.47
C ALA A 77 -0.72 -4.84 -1.02
N ASP A 78 -0.47 -6.11 -1.33
CA ASP A 78 -1.48 -7.01 -1.91
C ASP A 78 -2.59 -7.35 -0.90
N LYS A 79 -2.24 -7.37 0.39
CA LYS A 79 -3.18 -7.65 1.49
C LYS A 79 -3.24 -6.50 2.48
N LEU A 80 -4.34 -6.43 3.20
CA LEU A 80 -4.46 -5.54 4.35
C LEU A 80 -3.57 -6.08 5.48
N LEU A 81 -2.61 -5.29 5.93
CA LEU A 81 -1.54 -5.74 6.83
C LEU A 81 -1.83 -5.45 8.30
N ASP A 82 -2.59 -4.39 8.59
CA ASP A 82 -2.82 -3.93 9.95
C ASP A 82 -4.15 -3.18 10.06
N ILE A 83 -4.61 -2.95 11.27
CA ILE A 83 -5.80 -2.17 11.59
C ILE A 83 -5.37 -0.98 12.42
N GLN A 84 -5.46 0.21 11.86
CA GLN A 84 -5.09 1.46 12.53
C GLN A 84 -6.16 2.52 12.31
N PRO A 85 -6.41 3.40 13.28
CA PRO A 85 -7.24 4.57 13.03
C PRO A 85 -6.54 5.51 12.05
N PHE A 86 -7.30 6.19 11.19
CA PHE A 86 -6.74 7.23 10.33
C PHE A 86 -6.12 8.36 11.16
N ASP A 87 -6.84 8.84 12.15
CA ASP A 87 -6.34 9.82 13.09
C ASP A 87 -6.98 9.64 14.47
N LYS A 88 -6.16 9.62 15.51
CA LYS A 88 -6.61 9.49 16.91
C LYS A 88 -7.41 10.72 17.39
N ASN A 89 -7.22 11.87 16.75
CA ASN A 89 -7.91 13.12 17.06
C ASN A 89 -9.05 13.45 16.09
N ARG A 90 -9.42 12.48 15.22
CA ARG A 90 -10.51 12.58 14.23
C ARG A 90 -10.31 13.68 13.18
N LYS A 91 -9.06 14.02 12.86
CA LYS A 91 -8.74 14.84 11.70
C LYS A 91 -8.87 14.01 10.43
N ASN A 92 -9.14 14.67 9.32
CA ASN A 92 -9.29 14.03 8.01
C ASN A 92 -8.22 14.45 6.99
N ASP A 93 -7.24 15.24 7.40
CA ASP A 93 -6.16 15.70 6.57
C ASP A 93 -4.93 14.78 6.70
N TRP A 94 -4.39 14.36 5.57
CA TRP A 94 -3.25 13.45 5.52
C TRP A 94 -2.02 14.03 6.21
N GLU A 95 -1.72 15.31 6.01
CA GLU A 95 -0.52 15.97 6.55
C GLU A 95 -0.42 15.88 8.08
N ALA A 96 -1.55 15.92 8.78
CA ALA A 96 -1.60 15.97 10.25
C ALA A 96 -2.09 14.67 10.89
N CYS A 97 -2.49 13.66 10.12
CA CYS A 97 -3.08 12.47 10.69
C CYS A 97 -2.04 11.57 11.39
N THR A 98 -2.50 10.85 12.42
CA THR A 98 -1.62 9.95 13.18
C THR A 98 -1.23 8.70 12.38
N LEU A 99 -2.02 8.27 11.40
CA LEU A 99 -1.70 7.14 10.55
C LEU A 99 -0.46 7.42 9.69
N ARG A 100 -0.35 8.63 9.13
CA ARG A 100 0.85 9.01 8.37
C ARG A 100 2.12 8.90 9.22
N THR A 101 2.08 9.41 10.44
CA THR A 101 3.21 9.30 11.38
C THR A 101 3.51 7.85 11.71
N TRP A 102 2.50 7.04 11.97
CA TRP A 102 2.65 5.62 12.27
C TRP A 102 3.28 4.86 11.10
N LEU A 103 2.83 5.09 9.87
CA LEU A 103 3.37 4.45 8.67
C LEU A 103 4.84 4.78 8.44
N ASN A 104 5.24 6.04 8.65
CA ASN A 104 6.61 6.52 8.40
C ASN A 104 7.54 6.41 9.61
N SER A 105 7.10 5.83 10.69
CA SER A 105 7.91 5.55 11.89
C SER A 105 7.74 4.11 12.36
N THR A 106 6.67 3.79 13.04
CA THR A 106 6.45 2.48 13.65
C THR A 106 6.40 1.36 12.61
N PHE A 107 5.57 1.50 11.59
CA PHE A 107 5.46 0.51 10.52
C PHE A 107 6.76 0.41 9.72
N LEU A 108 7.33 1.52 9.31
CA LEU A 108 8.56 1.57 8.53
C LEU A 108 9.70 0.82 9.24
N ASN A 109 9.88 1.07 10.54
CA ASN A 109 10.92 0.41 11.32
C ASN A 109 10.62 -1.05 11.64
N ALA A 110 9.35 -1.42 11.77
CA ALA A 110 8.95 -2.80 12.04
C ALA A 110 9.05 -3.70 10.81
N ALA A 111 8.74 -3.17 9.63
CA ALA A 111 8.60 -3.94 8.40
C ALA A 111 9.88 -3.99 7.56
N PHE A 112 10.77 -3.03 7.69
CA PHE A 112 11.93 -2.88 6.81
C PHE A 112 13.23 -2.75 7.58
N THR A 113 14.27 -3.41 7.08
CA THR A 113 15.65 -3.21 7.55
C THR A 113 16.15 -1.83 7.14
N GLU A 114 17.27 -1.37 7.71
CA GLU A 114 17.89 -0.10 7.31
C GLU A 114 18.19 -0.05 5.81
N ALA A 115 18.75 -1.11 5.27
CA ALA A 115 19.05 -1.20 3.83
C ALA A 115 17.78 -1.16 2.96
N GLU A 116 16.71 -1.81 3.41
CA GLU A 116 15.41 -1.74 2.74
C GLU A 116 14.81 -0.34 2.83
N GLN A 117 14.91 0.32 3.98
CA GLN A 117 14.45 1.70 4.14
C GLN A 117 15.19 2.68 3.22
N GLU A 118 16.48 2.52 3.05
CA GLU A 118 17.30 3.31 2.11
C GLU A 118 16.86 3.13 0.65
N ALA A 119 16.33 1.96 0.32
CA ALA A 119 15.83 1.66 -1.02
C ALA A 119 14.42 2.22 -1.30
N ILE A 120 13.68 2.63 -0.27
CA ILE A 120 12.37 3.26 -0.41
C ILE A 120 12.57 4.73 -0.77
N ALA A 121 12.12 5.11 -1.97
CA ALA A 121 12.18 6.49 -2.41
C ALA A 121 11.24 7.39 -1.59
N GLU A 122 11.68 8.60 -1.33
CA GLU A 122 10.80 9.63 -0.81
C GLU A 122 9.90 10.16 -1.92
N THR A 123 8.62 10.33 -1.61
CA THR A 123 7.62 10.84 -2.54
C THR A 123 7.01 12.13 -2.03
N GLU A 124 7.00 13.15 -2.85
CA GLU A 124 6.27 14.38 -2.56
C GLU A 124 4.79 14.18 -2.87
N LEU A 125 3.95 14.50 -1.90
CA LEU A 125 2.49 14.42 -1.99
C LEU A 125 1.87 15.78 -1.76
N GLU A 126 1.00 16.19 -2.67
CA GLU A 126 0.16 17.36 -2.47
C GLU A 126 -1.00 17.01 -1.52
N THR A 127 -1.36 17.93 -0.66
CA THR A 127 -2.48 17.80 0.27
C THR A 127 -3.59 18.79 -0.07
N GLU A 128 -4.79 18.55 0.45
CA GLU A 128 -5.94 19.45 0.24
C GLU A 128 -5.73 20.87 0.77
N SER A 129 -4.83 21.06 1.74
CA SER A 129 -4.43 22.36 2.25
C SER A 129 -3.41 23.09 1.38
N ALA A 130 -3.08 22.54 0.20
CA ALA A 130 -2.01 23.00 -0.68
C ALA A 130 -0.59 22.92 -0.07
N ALA A 131 -0.45 22.25 1.07
CA ALA A 131 0.87 21.91 1.61
C ALA A 131 1.42 20.67 0.90
N THR A 132 2.73 20.65 0.66
CA THR A 132 3.43 19.47 0.17
C THR A 132 4.07 18.74 1.32
N VAL A 133 3.88 17.44 1.41
CA VAL A 133 4.55 16.56 2.37
C VAL A 133 5.39 15.52 1.65
N THR A 134 6.41 15.04 2.31
CA THR A 134 7.31 14.02 1.76
C THR A 134 7.22 12.76 2.62
N ASP A 135 6.87 11.65 2.01
CA ASP A 135 6.66 10.38 2.70
C ASP A 135 7.37 9.22 1.99
N ASN A 136 7.82 8.25 2.78
CA ASN A 136 8.29 6.96 2.28
C ASN A 136 7.14 5.98 2.07
N ILE A 137 6.20 5.95 3.01
CA ILE A 137 5.01 5.08 3.00
C ILE A 137 3.78 5.96 3.08
N TYR A 138 2.83 5.72 2.19
CA TYR A 138 1.62 6.54 2.15
C TYR A 138 0.40 5.76 1.62
N LEU A 139 -0.76 6.29 1.88
CA LEU A 139 -2.02 5.79 1.34
C LEU A 139 -2.25 6.38 -0.06
N LEU A 140 -2.91 5.62 -0.91
CA LEU A 140 -3.34 6.13 -2.21
C LEU A 140 -4.44 7.18 -2.07
N SER A 141 -4.52 8.09 -3.04
CA SER A 141 -5.63 9.03 -3.18
C SER A 141 -6.81 8.40 -3.93
N LEU A 142 -7.96 9.07 -3.88
CA LEU A 142 -9.13 8.69 -4.66
C LEU A 142 -8.84 8.68 -6.17
N GLU A 143 -8.06 9.66 -6.64
CA GLU A 143 -7.63 9.74 -8.04
C GLU A 143 -6.74 8.55 -8.42
N GLU A 144 -5.79 8.20 -7.56
CA GLU A 144 -4.86 7.08 -7.81
C GLU A 144 -5.57 5.73 -7.85
N VAL A 145 -6.56 5.47 -6.99
CA VAL A 145 -7.31 4.20 -6.97
C VAL A 145 -8.37 4.11 -8.09
N SER A 146 -8.50 5.12 -8.89
CA SER A 146 -9.30 5.14 -10.11
C SER A 146 -8.46 5.41 -11.36
N ASN A 147 -7.15 5.30 -11.26
CA ASN A 147 -6.25 5.47 -12.39
C ASN A 147 -6.07 4.14 -13.15
N PRO A 148 -6.52 4.06 -14.42
CA PRO A 148 -6.36 2.84 -15.21
C PRO A 148 -4.89 2.48 -15.50
N GLU A 149 -3.98 3.45 -15.50
CA GLU A 149 -2.55 3.20 -15.67
C GLU A 149 -1.96 2.41 -14.50
N TYR A 150 -2.58 2.51 -13.31
CA TYR A 150 -2.22 1.72 -12.14
C TYR A 150 -2.97 0.38 -12.07
N GLY A 151 -3.78 0.07 -13.08
CA GLY A 151 -4.56 -1.15 -13.14
C GLY A 151 -5.94 -1.06 -12.49
N PHE A 152 -6.34 0.10 -11.99
CA PHE A 152 -7.64 0.30 -11.36
C PHE A 152 -8.74 0.62 -12.36
N HIS A 153 -9.97 0.27 -11.99
CA HIS A 153 -11.14 0.69 -12.75
C HIS A 153 -11.24 2.22 -12.76
N PRO A 154 -11.55 2.86 -13.91
CA PRO A 154 -11.53 4.31 -14.04
C PRO A 154 -12.63 5.04 -13.27
N SER A 155 -13.71 4.37 -12.88
CA SER A 155 -14.76 4.97 -12.07
C SER A 155 -14.50 4.79 -10.58
N SER A 156 -14.52 5.88 -9.82
CA SER A 156 -14.46 5.86 -8.36
C SER A 156 -15.83 5.66 -7.69
N ASP A 157 -16.91 5.72 -8.46
CA ASP A 157 -18.29 5.67 -7.95
C ASP A 157 -18.87 4.26 -7.91
N CYS A 158 -18.09 3.25 -8.27
CA CYS A 158 -18.53 1.87 -8.27
C CYS A 158 -17.57 0.95 -7.53
N GLU A 159 -18.11 -0.14 -7.00
CA GLU A 159 -17.26 -1.24 -6.54
C GLU A 159 -16.49 -1.84 -7.71
N SER A 160 -15.24 -2.21 -7.46
CA SER A 160 -14.41 -2.85 -8.46
C SER A 160 -13.54 -3.92 -7.84
N ASN A 161 -13.44 -5.08 -8.51
CA ASN A 161 -12.54 -6.13 -8.11
C ASN A 161 -11.06 -5.69 -8.12
N THR A 162 -10.72 -4.63 -8.88
CA THR A 162 -9.37 -4.09 -8.92
C THR A 162 -8.96 -3.44 -7.60
N ARG A 163 -9.92 -3.02 -6.77
CA ARG A 163 -9.71 -2.38 -5.47
C ARG A 163 -9.93 -3.29 -4.27
N LYS A 164 -10.34 -4.54 -4.49
CA LYS A 164 -10.54 -5.51 -3.40
C LYS A 164 -9.20 -6.01 -2.88
N ALA A 165 -9.10 -6.11 -1.56
CA ALA A 165 -7.96 -6.69 -0.88
C ALA A 165 -8.44 -7.58 0.26
N GLU A 166 -7.79 -8.72 0.44
CA GLU A 166 -8.02 -9.60 1.58
C GLU A 166 -7.17 -9.16 2.76
N GLY A 167 -7.69 -9.32 3.98
CA GLY A 167 -6.92 -9.10 5.19
C GLY A 167 -5.96 -10.27 5.47
N THR A 168 -4.82 -9.96 6.08
CA THR A 168 -4.01 -10.97 6.79
C THR A 168 -4.76 -11.42 8.05
N ASP A 169 -4.25 -12.42 8.77
CA ASP A 169 -4.88 -12.87 10.02
C ASP A 169 -4.91 -11.76 11.09
N LEU A 170 -3.97 -10.82 11.03
CA LEU A 170 -3.97 -9.63 11.89
C LEU A 170 -5.11 -8.66 11.52
N ALA A 171 -5.52 -8.61 10.26
CA ALA A 171 -6.53 -7.71 9.72
C ALA A 171 -7.77 -8.47 9.17
N VAL A 172 -8.02 -9.68 9.65
CA VAL A 172 -9.00 -10.63 9.09
C VAL A 172 -10.44 -10.11 9.03
N LEU A 173 -10.83 -9.22 9.92
CA LEU A 173 -12.19 -8.67 9.99
C LEU A 173 -12.37 -7.44 9.07
N ASN A 174 -11.31 -7.00 8.42
CA ASN A 174 -11.34 -5.83 7.56
C ASN A 174 -11.20 -6.22 6.09
N ASN A 175 -12.09 -5.67 5.29
CA ASN A 175 -11.99 -5.67 3.84
C ASN A 175 -12.01 -4.24 3.29
N ALA A 176 -12.01 -3.25 4.18
CA ALA A 176 -11.99 -1.83 3.87
C ALA A 176 -10.61 -1.23 4.17
N TRP A 177 -10.18 -0.28 3.38
CA TRP A 177 -8.90 0.38 3.58
C TRP A 177 -8.96 1.88 3.31
N TRP A 178 -8.16 2.62 4.07
CA TRP A 178 -8.14 4.08 4.03
C TRP A 178 -7.49 4.61 2.75
N LEU A 179 -8.01 5.74 2.27
CA LEU A 179 -7.34 6.60 1.30
C LEU A 179 -6.87 7.87 2.00
N ARG A 180 -5.90 8.58 1.41
CA ARG A 180 -5.45 9.86 1.97
C ARG A 180 -6.33 11.04 1.58
N THR A 181 -7.26 10.87 0.65
CA THR A 181 -8.18 11.93 0.22
C THR A 181 -9.24 12.19 1.28
N PRO A 182 -9.37 13.43 1.79
CA PRO A 182 -10.41 13.76 2.75
C PRO A 182 -11.80 13.72 2.12
N HIS A 183 -12.77 13.23 2.89
CA HIS A 183 -14.18 13.28 2.51
C HIS A 183 -14.82 14.58 2.99
N LYS A 184 -15.79 15.10 2.26
CA LYS A 184 -16.46 16.39 2.52
C LYS A 184 -17.13 16.52 3.90
N THR A 185 -17.40 15.41 4.59
CA THR A 185 -18.13 15.35 5.86
C THR A 185 -17.31 14.72 7.00
N ASN A 186 -16.12 15.24 7.27
CA ASN A 186 -15.28 14.82 8.40
C ASN A 186 -14.82 13.35 8.39
N GLY A 187 -14.61 12.80 7.23
CA GLY A 187 -14.03 11.46 7.06
C GLY A 187 -12.95 11.43 6.00
N VAL A 188 -12.52 10.24 5.67
CA VAL A 188 -11.69 9.95 4.52
C VAL A 188 -12.38 8.89 3.68
N PHE A 189 -12.03 8.84 2.40
CA PHE A 189 -12.56 7.78 1.54
C PHE A 189 -12.01 6.42 1.97
N VAL A 190 -12.84 5.40 1.84
CA VAL A 190 -12.53 4.02 2.16
C VAL A 190 -13.00 3.16 1.01
N TYR A 191 -12.23 2.14 0.65
CA TYR A 191 -12.65 1.09 -0.28
C TYR A 191 -12.61 -0.28 0.39
N TRP A 192 -13.49 -1.18 -0.06
CA TRP A 192 -13.54 -2.58 0.32
C TRP A 192 -13.85 -3.50 -0.87
#